data_fe3d8ccbbf4329b53c7dc5e0df72884d
#
_entry.id   fe3d8ccbbf4329b53c7dc5e0df72884d
#
_cell.length_a   1.000
_cell.length_b   1.000
_cell.length_c   1.000
_cell.angle_alpha   90.00
_cell.angle_beta   90.00
_cell.angle_gamma   90.00
#
_symmetry.space_group_name_H-M   'P 1'
#
loop_
_entity.id
_entity.type
_entity.pdbx_description
1 polymer ?
#
loop_
_entity_poly.entity_id
_entity_poly.type
_entity_poly.pdbx_seq_one_letter_code
_entity_poly.pdbx_strand_id
1 'polypeptide(L)'
;MVDQNYLRVRKYFLLIFFLFFSSVSYSDDYSLTKVTKLDEPWGSTFINNDEIIVTEKDGKIKIVNINSKNTFEVKHNLNFLNVGQGGLLDIIYQDNYLWVSYSEDRGNGKTSTSIAKAVLNKDELNFKNIFQANPPIDSGYHFGSRLAIKGKYLYASAGERGMGMIAQDPTKHPGSIIRIHTDG
;
A
#
# COMPACT_ATOMS: atom_id res chain seq x y z
N MET A 1 -16.07 -58.11 -32.89
CA MET A 1 -15.11 -58.50 -31.81
C MET A 1 -14.00 -57.45 -31.84
N VAL A 2 -13.92 -56.57 -30.86
CA VAL A 2 -12.86 -55.55 -30.81
C VAL A 2 -11.60 -56.24 -30.27
N ASP A 3 -10.49 -56.14 -30.99
CA ASP A 3 -9.23 -56.81 -30.65
C ASP A 3 -8.74 -56.32 -29.27
N GLN A 4 -8.64 -57.25 -28.36
CA GLN A 4 -8.18 -57.00 -26.96
C GLN A 4 -6.74 -56.41 -26.92
N ASN A 5 -5.92 -56.67 -27.90
CA ASN A 5 -4.57 -56.13 -28.01
C ASN A 5 -4.58 -54.67 -28.37
N TYR A 6 -5.55 -54.21 -29.19
CA TYR A 6 -5.70 -52.80 -29.57
C TYR A 6 -6.09 -51.94 -28.36
N LEU A 7 -6.95 -52.44 -27.48
CA LEU A 7 -7.34 -51.77 -26.24
C LEU A 7 -6.19 -51.70 -25.24
N ARG A 8 -5.35 -52.71 -25.14
CA ARG A 8 -4.17 -52.71 -24.28
C ARG A 8 -3.13 -51.69 -24.73
N VAL A 9 -2.76 -51.65 -26.00
CA VAL A 9 -1.80 -50.71 -26.56
C VAL A 9 -2.28 -49.26 -26.38
N ARG A 10 -3.58 -48.99 -26.62
CA ARG A 10 -4.17 -47.68 -26.42
C ARG A 10 -4.15 -47.21 -24.96
N LYS A 11 -4.29 -48.14 -24.00
CA LYS A 11 -4.23 -47.87 -22.57
C LYS A 11 -2.80 -47.47 -22.13
N TYR A 12 -1.80 -48.14 -22.67
CA TYR A 12 -0.39 -47.80 -22.38
C TYR A 12 0.04 -46.51 -23.11
N PHE A 13 -0.45 -46.28 -24.30
CA PHE A 13 -0.16 -45.03 -25.02
C PHE A 13 -0.75 -43.79 -24.31
N LEU A 14 -1.96 -43.89 -23.77
CA LEU A 14 -2.57 -42.89 -22.92
C LEU A 14 -1.79 -42.70 -21.60
N LEU A 15 -1.30 -43.74 -20.99
CA LEU A 15 -0.52 -43.65 -19.75
C LEU A 15 0.84 -42.99 -19.98
N ILE A 16 1.51 -43.29 -21.09
CA ILE A 16 2.80 -42.65 -21.49
C ILE A 16 2.58 -41.20 -21.85
N PHE A 17 1.46 -40.85 -22.55
CA PHE A 17 1.14 -39.48 -22.88
C PHE A 17 0.90 -38.60 -21.62
N PHE A 18 0.27 -39.16 -20.55
CA PHE A 18 0.10 -38.49 -19.27
C PHE A 18 1.40 -38.28 -18.50
N LEU A 19 2.40 -39.16 -18.66
CA LEU A 19 3.70 -39.03 -18.02
C LEU A 19 4.60 -37.96 -18.64
N PHE A 20 4.34 -37.56 -19.90
CA PHE A 20 5.07 -36.48 -20.58
C PHE A 20 4.52 -35.07 -20.29
N PHE A 21 3.35 -34.95 -19.65
CA PHE A 21 2.77 -33.69 -19.19
C PHE A 21 2.99 -33.41 -17.70
N SER A 22 4.02 -33.97 -17.09
CA SER A 22 4.52 -33.42 -15.86
C SER A 22 5.15 -32.08 -16.17
N SER A 23 4.37 -31.01 -16.02
CA SER A 23 4.87 -29.65 -15.99
C SER A 23 5.96 -29.59 -14.93
N VAL A 24 7.21 -29.45 -15.35
CA VAL A 24 8.28 -29.06 -14.44
C VAL A 24 7.90 -27.66 -13.96
N SER A 25 7.31 -27.58 -12.78
CA SER A 25 7.15 -26.31 -12.08
C SER A 25 8.54 -25.88 -11.65
N TYR A 26 9.12 -24.94 -12.38
CA TYR A 26 10.27 -24.21 -11.86
C TYR A 26 9.74 -23.30 -10.75
N SER A 27 9.99 -23.68 -9.51
CA SER A 27 9.94 -22.71 -8.43
C SER A 27 11.20 -21.88 -8.55
N ASP A 28 11.06 -20.58 -8.83
CA ASP A 28 12.17 -19.66 -8.63
C ASP A 28 12.60 -19.77 -7.15
N ASP A 29 13.88 -20.04 -6.90
CA ASP A 29 14.43 -20.07 -5.55
C ASP A 29 14.46 -18.64 -5.00
N TYR A 30 13.40 -18.27 -4.27
CA TYR A 30 13.36 -17.00 -3.54
C TYR A 30 14.11 -17.14 -2.23
N SER A 31 15.06 -16.26 -1.98
CA SER A 31 15.70 -16.12 -0.67
C SER A 31 15.10 -14.92 0.07
N LEU A 32 14.70 -15.12 1.33
CA LEU A 32 14.22 -14.06 2.21
C LEU A 32 15.32 -13.69 3.20
N THR A 33 15.72 -12.42 3.17
CA THR A 33 16.68 -11.86 4.13
C THR A 33 16.00 -10.84 5.01
N LYS A 34 16.06 -11.07 6.33
CA LYS A 34 15.56 -10.08 7.30
C LYS A 34 16.48 -8.86 7.32
N VAL A 35 15.91 -7.69 7.04
CA VAL A 35 16.61 -6.40 7.12
C VAL A 35 16.51 -5.84 8.53
N THR A 36 15.29 -5.59 9.03
CA THR A 36 15.06 -5.01 10.36
C THR A 36 13.71 -5.47 10.91
N LYS A 37 13.39 -5.04 12.13
CA LYS A 37 12.06 -5.17 12.73
C LYS A 37 11.43 -3.79 12.83
N LEU A 38 10.19 -3.66 12.39
CA LEU A 38 9.37 -2.47 12.48
C LEU A 38 8.09 -2.79 13.24
N ASP A 39 7.44 -1.77 13.81
CA ASP A 39 6.18 -1.90 14.52
C ASP A 39 5.03 -1.43 13.62
N GLU A 40 4.08 -2.31 13.32
CA GLU A 40 2.91 -2.03 12.45
C GLU A 40 3.27 -1.25 11.17
N PRO A 41 4.27 -1.68 10.35
CA PRO A 41 4.63 -0.97 9.12
C PRO A 41 3.46 -1.01 8.13
N TRP A 42 3.16 0.13 7.50
CA TRP A 42 2.02 0.24 6.59
C TRP A 42 2.43 0.50 5.15
N GLY A 43 3.07 1.63 4.88
CA GLY A 43 3.54 2.03 3.57
C GLY A 43 5.05 2.13 3.51
N SER A 44 5.62 1.89 2.32
CA SER A 44 7.06 2.05 2.12
C SER A 44 7.38 2.40 0.68
N THR A 45 8.47 3.14 0.48
CA THR A 45 9.00 3.44 -0.84
C THR A 45 10.52 3.61 -0.77
N PHE A 46 11.23 3.28 -1.85
CA PHE A 46 12.65 3.60 -1.95
C PHE A 46 12.84 5.11 -2.16
N ILE A 47 13.79 5.70 -1.41
CA ILE A 47 14.22 7.09 -1.59
C ILE A 47 15.58 7.17 -2.30
N ASN A 48 16.30 6.08 -2.34
CA ASN A 48 17.50 5.84 -3.17
C ASN A 48 17.75 4.32 -3.23
N ASN A 49 18.90 3.89 -3.79
CA ASN A 49 19.22 2.46 -3.97
C ASN A 49 19.39 1.69 -2.67
N ASP A 50 19.73 2.36 -1.57
CA ASP A 50 20.10 1.73 -0.31
C ASP A 50 19.12 2.01 0.83
N GLU A 51 18.17 2.94 0.64
CA GLU A 51 17.28 3.39 1.70
C GLU A 51 15.82 3.34 1.29
N ILE A 52 15.01 2.79 2.19
CA ILE A 52 13.55 2.87 2.13
C ILE A 52 13.03 3.76 3.25
N ILE A 53 12.01 4.55 2.96
CA ILE A 53 11.23 5.25 3.98
C ILE A 53 9.94 4.46 4.23
N VAL A 54 9.57 4.33 5.49
CA VAL A 54 8.45 3.49 5.95
C VAL A 54 7.59 4.28 6.92
N THR A 55 6.28 4.20 6.76
CA THR A 55 5.32 4.66 7.75
C THR A 55 4.97 3.52 8.70
N GLU A 56 4.92 3.80 9.99
CA GLU A 56 4.30 2.94 10.99
C GLU A 56 2.94 3.52 11.38
N LYS A 57 1.96 2.68 11.53
CA LYS A 57 0.57 3.08 11.78
C LYS A 57 0.42 3.96 13.04
N ASP A 58 1.26 3.73 14.05
CA ASP A 58 1.29 4.48 15.30
C ASP A 58 1.80 5.93 15.15
N GLY A 59 2.23 6.32 13.96
CA GLY A 59 2.63 7.69 13.64
C GLY A 59 4.12 7.89 13.44
N LYS A 60 4.94 6.84 13.41
CA LYS A 60 6.36 6.99 13.13
C LYS A 60 6.63 6.93 11.63
N ILE A 61 7.59 7.73 11.19
CA ILE A 61 8.21 7.64 9.87
C ILE A 61 9.66 7.24 10.07
N LYS A 62 10.07 6.14 9.47
CA LYS A 62 11.43 5.60 9.63
C LYS A 62 12.13 5.48 8.29
N ILE A 63 13.42 5.78 8.26
CA ILE A 63 14.29 5.44 7.14
C ILE A 63 15.14 4.24 7.55
N VAL A 64 15.14 3.23 6.68
CA VAL A 64 15.85 1.98 6.86
C VAL A 64 16.90 1.86 5.75
N ASN A 65 18.17 1.76 6.10
CA ASN A 65 19.19 1.40 5.14
C ASN A 65 19.23 -0.13 5.01
N ILE A 66 18.97 -0.63 3.80
CA ILE A 66 18.81 -2.08 3.55
C ILE A 66 20.14 -2.85 3.65
N ASN A 67 21.27 -2.20 3.44
CA ASN A 67 22.60 -2.82 3.49
C ASN A 67 23.15 -2.85 4.91
N SER A 68 23.21 -1.69 5.57
CA SER A 68 23.73 -1.58 6.96
C SER A 68 22.72 -2.03 8.01
N LYS A 69 21.43 -2.14 7.63
CA LYS A 69 20.30 -2.46 8.51
C LYS A 69 20.01 -1.41 9.58
N ASN A 70 20.66 -0.25 9.49
CA ASN A 70 20.40 0.87 10.40
C ASN A 70 19.03 1.46 10.12
N THR A 71 18.35 1.84 11.19
CA THR A 71 17.04 2.46 11.16
C THR A 71 17.06 3.71 12.02
N PHE A 72 16.49 4.81 11.52
CA PHE A 72 16.30 6.03 12.31
C PHE A 72 14.92 6.63 12.03
N GLU A 73 14.35 7.28 13.05
CA GLU A 73 13.06 7.93 12.98
C GLU A 73 13.21 9.37 12.50
N VAL A 74 12.33 9.80 11.61
CA VAL A 74 12.27 11.17 11.10
C VAL A 74 11.08 11.87 11.74
N LYS A 75 11.30 13.05 12.31
CA LYS A 75 10.24 13.90 12.88
C LYS A 75 9.29 14.41 11.79
N HIS A 76 8.03 14.61 12.14
CA HIS A 76 7.05 15.21 11.24
C HIS A 76 5.94 15.96 11.98
N ASN A 77 5.18 16.77 11.25
CA ASN A 77 4.12 17.66 11.76
C ASN A 77 2.69 17.19 11.43
N LEU A 78 2.48 15.93 11.01
CA LEU A 78 1.14 15.45 10.67
C LEU A 78 0.25 15.37 11.91
N ASN A 79 -0.98 15.89 11.79
CA ASN A 79 -2.02 15.77 12.80
C ASN A 79 -2.95 14.59 12.45
N PHE A 80 -2.78 13.46 13.11
CA PHE A 80 -3.49 12.22 12.82
C PHE A 80 -4.10 11.58 14.06
N LEU A 81 -5.09 10.69 13.85
CA LEU A 81 -5.62 9.80 14.88
C LEU A 81 -5.27 8.35 14.56
N ASN A 82 -4.60 7.68 15.49
CA ASN A 82 -4.41 6.23 15.42
C ASN A 82 -5.65 5.54 15.99
N VAL A 83 -6.66 5.31 15.16
CA VAL A 83 -7.94 4.71 15.54
C VAL A 83 -8.30 3.56 14.60
N GLY A 84 -8.51 2.37 15.14
CA GLY A 84 -8.85 1.19 14.35
C GLY A 84 -7.80 0.88 13.28
N GLN A 85 -8.16 1.00 12.01
CA GLN A 85 -7.26 0.83 10.86
C GLN A 85 -6.54 2.14 10.46
N GLY A 86 -6.84 3.26 11.13
CA GLY A 86 -6.23 4.56 10.86
C GLY A 86 -4.87 4.74 11.50
N GLY A 87 -4.19 5.81 11.13
CA GLY A 87 -2.84 6.18 11.53
C GLY A 87 -2.10 6.82 10.37
N LEU A 88 -0.78 6.69 10.29
CA LEU A 88 -0.04 6.90 9.05
C LEU A 88 -0.23 5.68 8.15
N LEU A 89 -0.44 5.93 6.86
CA LEU A 89 -0.84 4.91 5.92
C LEU A 89 0.19 4.79 4.78
N ASP A 90 -0.18 5.03 3.54
CA ASP A 90 0.74 4.87 2.42
C ASP A 90 1.70 6.06 2.28
N ILE A 91 2.90 5.79 1.77
CA ILE A 91 3.90 6.80 1.47
C ILE A 91 4.57 6.50 0.14
N ILE A 92 4.71 7.51 -0.71
CA ILE A 92 5.42 7.40 -1.99
C ILE A 92 6.41 8.55 -2.16
N TYR A 93 7.48 8.28 -2.92
CA TYR A 93 8.55 9.21 -3.20
C TYR A 93 8.74 9.39 -4.70
N GLN A 94 8.87 10.64 -5.14
CA GLN A 94 9.28 10.98 -6.50
C GLN A 94 9.92 12.37 -6.51
N ASP A 95 11.02 12.54 -7.23
CA ASP A 95 11.65 13.83 -7.53
C ASP A 95 11.90 14.72 -6.28
N ASN A 96 12.43 14.10 -5.22
CA ASN A 96 12.70 14.73 -3.92
C ASN A 96 11.46 15.14 -3.10
N TYR A 97 10.26 14.70 -3.50
CA TYR A 97 9.03 14.90 -2.75
C TYR A 97 8.50 13.58 -2.19
N LEU A 98 7.86 13.69 -1.05
CA LEU A 98 7.08 12.64 -0.40
C LEU A 98 5.61 13.02 -0.40
N TRP A 99 4.76 12.03 -0.69
CA TRP A 99 3.33 12.11 -0.43
C TRP A 99 2.97 11.03 0.57
N VAL A 100 2.20 11.39 1.58
CA VAL A 100 1.71 10.47 2.59
C VAL A 100 0.19 10.56 2.66
N SER A 101 -0.45 9.42 2.76
CA SER A 101 -1.86 9.34 3.16
C SER A 101 -1.95 8.99 4.64
N TYR A 102 -2.95 9.51 5.32
CA TYR A 102 -3.12 9.34 6.76
C TYR A 102 -4.56 9.57 7.20
N SER A 103 -4.91 9.06 8.38
CA SER A 103 -6.18 9.37 9.03
C SER A 103 -6.09 10.69 9.77
N GLU A 104 -6.39 11.79 9.08
CA GLU A 104 -6.33 13.13 9.66
C GLU A 104 -7.33 13.30 10.79
N ASP A 105 -6.87 13.85 11.90
CA ASP A 105 -7.76 14.31 12.98
C ASP A 105 -8.56 15.53 12.52
N ARG A 106 -9.88 15.37 12.46
CA ARG A 106 -10.83 16.42 12.06
C ARG A 106 -11.62 16.97 13.25
N GLY A 107 -11.18 16.63 14.45
CA GLY A 107 -11.83 17.01 15.71
C GLY A 107 -13.04 16.14 16.07
N ASN A 108 -13.40 16.13 17.35
CA ASN A 108 -14.54 15.39 17.89
C ASN A 108 -14.55 13.88 17.53
N GLY A 109 -13.38 13.25 17.48
CA GLY A 109 -13.24 11.84 17.14
C GLY A 109 -13.43 11.50 15.66
N LYS A 110 -13.71 12.50 14.81
CA LYS A 110 -13.87 12.29 13.37
C LYS A 110 -12.54 12.31 12.65
N THR A 111 -12.43 11.48 11.63
CA THR A 111 -11.24 11.37 10.78
C THR A 111 -11.60 11.44 9.30
N SER A 112 -10.62 11.86 8.50
CA SER A 112 -10.66 11.77 7.03
C SER A 112 -9.46 11.02 6.51
N THR A 113 -9.60 10.32 5.38
CA THR A 113 -8.45 9.99 4.54
C THR A 113 -7.92 11.27 3.94
N SER A 114 -6.73 11.65 4.31
CA SER A 114 -6.10 12.90 3.87
C SER A 114 -4.74 12.62 3.26
N ILE A 115 -4.26 13.56 2.43
CA ILE A 115 -2.98 13.44 1.74
C ILE A 115 -2.18 14.70 2.01
N ALA A 116 -0.92 14.52 2.39
CA ALA A 116 0.02 15.60 2.60
C ALA A 116 1.29 15.39 1.77
N LYS A 117 1.95 16.49 1.42
CA LYS A 117 3.19 16.54 0.63
C LYS A 117 4.28 17.23 1.42
N ALA A 118 5.51 16.71 1.34
CA ALA A 118 6.71 17.34 1.89
C ALA A 118 7.89 17.21 0.92
N VAL A 119 8.87 18.08 1.05
CA VAL A 119 10.22 17.85 0.50
C VAL A 119 10.93 16.85 1.39
N LEU A 120 11.64 15.90 0.80
CA LEU A 120 12.45 14.95 1.58
C LEU A 120 13.55 15.68 2.35
N ASN A 121 13.47 15.62 3.67
CA ASN A 121 14.51 16.01 4.61
C ASN A 121 14.58 14.94 5.69
N LYS A 122 15.77 14.37 5.90
CA LYS A 122 15.94 13.25 6.83
C LYS A 122 15.92 13.66 8.30
N ASP A 123 16.05 14.94 8.61
CA ASP A 123 15.98 15.44 9.98
C ASP A 123 14.52 15.71 10.39
N GLU A 124 13.74 16.33 9.50
CA GLU A 124 12.36 16.70 9.76
C GLU A 124 11.57 16.84 8.46
N LEU A 125 10.37 16.23 8.42
CA LEU A 125 9.43 16.30 7.31
C LEU A 125 8.30 17.29 7.63
N ASN A 126 8.33 18.44 6.96
CA ASN A 126 7.30 19.47 7.09
C ASN A 126 6.22 19.26 6.03
N PHE A 127 5.23 18.45 6.34
CA PHE A 127 4.11 18.14 5.45
C PHE A 127 3.11 19.29 5.36
N LYS A 128 2.66 19.58 4.13
CA LYS A 128 1.49 20.41 3.84
C LYS A 128 0.36 19.50 3.36
N ASN A 129 -0.81 19.65 3.98
CA ASN A 129 -2.00 18.96 3.52
C ASN A 129 -2.40 19.47 2.13
N ILE A 130 -2.63 18.56 1.18
CA ILE A 130 -3.01 18.86 -0.20
C ILE A 130 -4.39 18.30 -0.57
N PHE A 131 -4.94 17.41 0.27
CA PHE A 131 -6.28 16.85 0.08
C PHE A 131 -6.86 16.35 1.39
N GLN A 132 -8.16 16.56 1.56
CA GLN A 132 -8.95 16.06 2.69
C GLN A 132 -10.25 15.45 2.18
N ALA A 133 -10.49 14.16 2.44
CA ALA A 133 -11.75 13.55 2.09
C ALA A 133 -12.90 14.12 2.94
N ASN A 134 -14.03 14.41 2.30
CA ASN A 134 -15.25 14.90 2.94
C ASN A 134 -16.42 13.96 2.66
N PRO A 135 -17.32 13.80 3.65
CA PRO A 135 -17.28 14.32 5.00
C PRO A 135 -16.26 13.59 5.88
N PRO A 136 -15.79 14.20 6.99
CA PRO A 136 -15.09 13.47 8.05
C PRO A 136 -16.08 12.57 8.79
N ILE A 137 -15.64 11.36 9.17
CA ILE A 137 -16.48 10.31 9.71
C ILE A 137 -15.89 9.81 11.03
N ASP A 138 -16.73 9.61 12.03
CA ASP A 138 -16.39 8.93 13.28
C ASP A 138 -16.41 7.41 13.03
N SER A 139 -15.29 6.91 12.53
CA SER A 139 -15.09 5.50 12.23
C SER A 139 -13.60 5.17 12.12
N GLY A 140 -13.22 4.02 12.68
CA GLY A 140 -11.86 3.47 12.57
C GLY A 140 -11.67 2.51 11.39
N TYR A 141 -12.63 2.40 10.45
CA TYR A 141 -12.62 1.38 9.39
C TYR A 141 -12.40 1.96 8.00
N HIS A 142 -11.87 1.13 7.11
CA HIS A 142 -11.85 1.28 5.66
C HIS A 142 -11.35 2.64 5.18
N PHE A 143 -10.11 3.00 5.52
CA PHE A 143 -9.50 4.25 5.07
C PHE A 143 -9.10 4.22 3.59
N GLY A 144 -8.83 3.02 3.04
CA GLY A 144 -8.26 2.86 1.70
C GLY A 144 -6.80 3.29 1.68
N SER A 145 -6.51 4.49 1.18
CA SER A 145 -5.26 5.23 1.35
C SER A 145 -4.11 4.89 0.41
N ARG A 146 -4.22 3.90 -0.48
CA ARG A 146 -3.16 3.59 -1.43
C ARG A 146 -2.93 4.76 -2.38
N LEU A 147 -1.65 5.13 -2.58
CA LEU A 147 -1.22 6.21 -3.44
C LEU A 147 -0.55 5.70 -4.72
N ALA A 148 -0.71 6.43 -5.82
CA ALA A 148 0.02 6.19 -7.06
C ALA A 148 0.19 7.51 -7.83
N ILE A 149 1.37 7.74 -8.43
CA ILE A 149 1.63 8.92 -9.27
C ILE A 149 1.70 8.49 -10.74
N LYS A 150 1.06 9.29 -11.60
CA LYS A 150 1.21 9.20 -13.06
C LYS A 150 1.29 10.59 -13.65
N GLY A 151 2.46 10.97 -14.15
CA GLY A 151 2.72 12.33 -14.65
C GLY A 151 2.50 13.37 -13.55
N LYS A 152 1.66 14.34 -13.81
CA LYS A 152 1.32 15.42 -12.86
C LYS A 152 0.15 15.09 -11.93
N TYR A 153 -0.35 13.87 -11.94
CA TYR A 153 -1.50 13.46 -11.14
C TYR A 153 -1.12 12.46 -10.06
N LEU A 154 -1.67 12.67 -8.89
CA LEU A 154 -1.69 11.75 -7.77
C LEU A 154 -3.08 11.09 -7.70
N TYR A 155 -3.10 9.79 -7.61
CA TYR A 155 -4.30 8.98 -7.41
C TYR A 155 -4.26 8.40 -6.00
N ALA A 156 -5.40 8.43 -5.32
CA ALA A 156 -5.54 7.87 -3.98
C ALA A 156 -6.85 7.10 -3.85
N SER A 157 -6.84 5.98 -3.15
CA SER A 157 -8.07 5.30 -2.76
C SER A 157 -8.58 5.87 -1.44
N ALA A 158 -9.88 6.15 -1.36
CA ALA A 158 -10.56 6.50 -0.12
C ALA A 158 -11.64 5.43 0.14
N GLY A 159 -11.54 4.72 1.25
CA GLY A 159 -12.53 3.71 1.64
C GLY A 159 -13.82 4.35 2.12
N GLU A 160 -14.90 3.56 2.17
CA GLU A 160 -16.25 4.02 2.54
C GLU A 160 -16.45 4.19 4.05
N ARG A 161 -15.40 3.92 4.86
CA ARG A 161 -15.36 4.19 6.30
C ARG A 161 -16.43 3.45 7.12
N GLY A 162 -16.85 2.25 6.65
CA GLY A 162 -17.94 1.48 7.28
C GLY A 162 -19.36 2.02 7.01
N MET A 163 -19.48 3.05 6.16
CA MET A 163 -20.77 3.70 5.85
C MET A 163 -21.45 3.12 4.60
N GLY A 164 -20.91 2.04 4.02
CA GLY A 164 -21.50 1.28 2.91
C GLY A 164 -21.95 2.15 1.75
N MET A 165 -23.22 2.54 1.76
CA MET A 165 -23.86 3.27 0.66
C MET A 165 -23.30 4.67 0.37
N ILE A 166 -22.47 5.24 1.24
CA ILE A 166 -21.80 6.52 0.96
C ILE A 166 -20.93 6.43 -0.30
N ALA A 167 -20.43 5.24 -0.62
CA ALA A 167 -19.67 4.97 -1.84
C ALA A 167 -20.47 5.16 -3.14
N GLN A 168 -21.78 5.24 -3.07
CA GLN A 168 -22.67 5.48 -4.20
C GLN A 168 -23.07 6.96 -4.35
N ASP A 169 -22.66 7.82 -3.42
CA ASP A 169 -22.94 9.24 -3.46
C ASP A 169 -21.79 9.98 -4.17
N PRO A 170 -21.99 10.47 -5.43
CA PRO A 170 -20.94 11.14 -6.20
C PRO A 170 -20.52 12.50 -5.61
N THR A 171 -21.22 13.00 -4.60
CA THR A 171 -20.88 14.25 -3.90
C THR A 171 -19.95 14.03 -2.72
N LYS A 172 -19.62 12.77 -2.40
CA LYS A 172 -18.76 12.38 -1.26
C LYS A 172 -17.46 11.75 -1.75
N HIS A 173 -16.40 11.89 -0.96
CA HIS A 173 -15.12 11.27 -1.27
C HIS A 173 -14.97 9.81 -0.75
N PRO A 174 -15.52 9.43 0.43
CA PRO A 174 -15.44 8.06 0.91
C PRO A 174 -16.01 7.05 -0.10
N GLY A 175 -15.27 5.94 -0.33
CA GLY A 175 -15.61 4.91 -1.30
C GLY A 175 -15.18 5.21 -2.74
N SER A 176 -14.26 6.17 -2.97
CA SER A 176 -13.87 6.63 -4.31
C SER A 176 -12.38 6.48 -4.59
N ILE A 177 -12.04 6.52 -5.86
CA ILE A 177 -10.66 6.81 -6.31
C ILE A 177 -10.56 8.29 -6.61
N ILE A 178 -9.71 8.96 -5.87
CA ILE A 178 -9.45 10.39 -5.97
C ILE A 178 -8.31 10.63 -6.96
N ARG A 179 -8.45 11.63 -7.79
CA ARG A 179 -7.38 12.14 -8.66
C ARG A 179 -7.19 13.64 -8.40
N ILE A 180 -6.02 14.02 -7.96
CA ILE A 180 -5.62 15.41 -7.77
C ILE A 180 -4.31 15.72 -8.52
N HIS A 181 -3.94 16.98 -8.63
CA HIS A 181 -2.58 17.32 -9.01
C HIS A 181 -1.60 16.95 -7.90
N THR A 182 -0.34 16.72 -8.27
CA THR A 182 0.72 16.41 -7.29
C THR A 182 1.03 17.58 -6.35
N ASP A 183 0.51 18.77 -6.62
CA ASP A 183 0.62 19.96 -5.77
C ASP A 183 -0.67 20.28 -5.00
N GLY A 184 -1.76 19.55 -5.24
CA GLY A 184 -3.08 19.76 -4.67
C GLY A 184 -4.08 20.39 -5.63
#